data_9567fd799d2b12626fd82c324619c5e3
#
_entry.id   9567fd799d2b12626fd82c324619c5e3
#
_cell.length_a   1.000
_cell.length_b   1.000
_cell.length_c   1.000
_cell.angle_alpha   90.00
_cell.angle_beta   90.00
_cell.angle_gamma   90.00
#
_symmetry.space_group_name_H-M   'P 1'
#
loop_
_entity.id
_entity.type
_entity.pdbx_description
1 polymer ?
#
loop_
_entity_poly.entity_id
_entity_poly.type
_entity_poly.pdbx_seq_one_letter_code
_entity_poly.pdbx_strand_id
1 'polypeptide(L)'
;MKFIVPLCAAMMLSAGAAEAQVDLSTYADANGDLDVQKLTCKQLAGTWQEDADFLTVWYSGWYNGLADYSKMKVDRAKELEHRVIVYCKAHLDKKVITAMDINIKQMRKEAGIKVIDEK
;
A
#
# COMPACT_ATOMS: atom_id res chain seq x y z
N MET A 1 -35.58 7.88 -54.58
CA MET A 1 -34.29 8.31 -54.04
C MET A 1 -34.33 8.11 -52.55
N LYS A 2 -33.64 7.07 -52.01
CA LYS A 2 -33.55 6.80 -50.57
C LYS A 2 -32.23 7.35 -50.09
N PHE A 3 -32.26 8.40 -49.29
CA PHE A 3 -31.06 8.90 -48.61
C PHE A 3 -30.79 8.08 -47.39
N ILE A 4 -29.69 7.31 -47.40
CA ILE A 4 -29.16 6.59 -46.26
C ILE A 4 -28.24 7.55 -45.52
N VAL A 5 -28.66 7.97 -44.32
CA VAL A 5 -27.81 8.74 -43.41
C VAL A 5 -26.96 7.75 -42.58
N PRO A 6 -25.63 7.80 -42.63
CA PRO A 6 -24.82 6.98 -41.77
C PRO A 6 -24.81 7.56 -40.38
N LEU A 7 -25.33 6.81 -39.42
CA LEU A 7 -25.27 7.09 -38.00
C LEU A 7 -23.83 6.81 -37.50
N CYS A 8 -23.01 7.86 -37.42
CA CYS A 8 -21.71 7.80 -36.78
C CYS A 8 -21.92 7.68 -35.28
N ALA A 9 -21.81 6.46 -34.75
CA ALA A 9 -21.74 6.22 -33.31
C ALA A 9 -20.38 6.74 -32.80
N ALA A 10 -20.38 7.90 -32.15
CA ALA A 10 -19.22 8.40 -31.43
C ALA A 10 -19.02 7.55 -30.19
N MET A 11 -18.09 6.59 -30.24
CA MET A 11 -17.57 5.92 -29.06
C MET A 11 -16.75 6.93 -28.27
N MET A 12 -17.34 7.47 -27.20
CA MET A 12 -16.61 8.18 -26.19
C MET A 12 -15.80 7.16 -25.39
N LEU A 13 -14.52 7.02 -25.73
CA LEU A 13 -13.55 6.42 -24.84
C LEU A 13 -13.41 7.35 -23.62
N SER A 14 -14.06 7.01 -22.54
CA SER A 14 -13.72 7.57 -21.24
C SER A 14 -12.33 7.03 -20.86
N ALA A 15 -11.29 7.76 -21.24
CA ALA A 15 -9.96 7.56 -20.71
C ALA A 15 -10.06 7.91 -19.20
N GLY A 16 -10.24 6.89 -18.35
CA GLY A 16 -10.03 7.03 -16.92
C GLY A 16 -8.61 7.56 -16.74
N ALA A 17 -8.46 8.76 -16.15
CA ALA A 17 -7.16 9.31 -15.82
C ALA A 17 -6.50 8.33 -14.84
N ALA A 18 -5.54 7.51 -15.32
CA ALA A 18 -4.64 6.77 -14.46
C ALA A 18 -3.81 7.84 -13.73
N GLU A 19 -3.99 7.97 -12.41
CA GLU A 19 -3.13 8.84 -11.61
C GLU A 19 -1.71 8.32 -11.77
N ALA A 20 -0.79 9.21 -12.20
CA ALA A 20 0.62 8.86 -12.33
C ALA A 20 1.16 8.49 -10.94
N GLN A 21 1.88 7.38 -10.85
CA GLN A 21 2.58 7.01 -9.63
C GLN A 21 3.67 8.03 -9.34
N VAL A 22 3.87 8.33 -8.06
CA VAL A 22 4.87 9.28 -7.59
C VAL A 22 5.91 8.57 -6.72
N ASP A 23 7.11 9.12 -6.72
CA ASP A 23 8.19 8.67 -5.85
C ASP A 23 7.82 8.94 -4.38
N LEU A 24 8.16 8.01 -3.49
CA LEU A 24 7.88 8.11 -2.05
C LEU A 24 8.53 9.34 -1.42
N SER A 25 9.70 9.76 -1.93
CA SER A 25 10.40 10.96 -1.48
C SER A 25 9.60 12.26 -1.67
N THR A 26 8.57 12.24 -2.54
CA THR A 26 7.62 13.35 -2.71
C THR A 26 6.92 13.73 -1.41
N TYR A 27 6.79 12.79 -0.49
CA TYR A 27 6.14 13.00 0.81
C TYR A 27 7.12 13.27 1.95
N ALA A 28 8.42 13.34 1.66
CA ALA A 28 9.45 13.68 2.63
C ALA A 28 9.43 15.19 2.95
N ASP A 29 9.95 15.54 4.10
CA ASP A 29 10.16 16.94 4.50
C ASP A 29 11.37 17.58 3.79
N ALA A 30 11.68 18.84 4.15
CA ALA A 30 12.78 19.57 3.57
C ALA A 30 14.18 18.96 3.84
N ASN A 31 14.28 18.09 4.86
CA ASN A 31 15.51 17.37 5.19
C ASN A 31 15.62 16.01 4.49
N GLY A 32 14.57 15.62 3.75
CA GLY A 32 14.47 14.31 3.12
C GLY A 32 13.93 13.21 4.04
N ASP A 33 13.41 13.57 5.22
CA ASP A 33 12.87 12.62 6.19
C ASP A 33 11.39 12.35 5.93
N LEU A 34 11.02 11.07 5.89
CA LEU A 34 9.64 10.63 5.78
C LEU A 34 9.09 10.24 7.16
N ASP A 35 8.10 10.98 7.65
CA ASP A 35 7.39 10.61 8.88
C ASP A 35 6.42 9.45 8.60
N VAL A 36 6.89 8.23 8.81
CA VAL A 36 6.12 7.01 8.55
C VAL A 36 4.85 6.91 9.40
N GLN A 37 4.82 7.55 10.56
CA GLN A 37 3.64 7.59 11.43
C GLN A 37 2.48 8.40 10.81
N LYS A 38 2.78 9.30 9.89
CA LYS A 38 1.81 10.17 9.22
C LYS A 38 1.41 9.70 7.84
N LEU A 39 2.17 8.78 7.25
CA LEU A 39 1.93 8.30 5.89
C LEU A 39 0.55 7.67 5.76
N THR A 40 -0.20 8.09 4.75
CA THR A 40 -1.55 7.62 4.47
C THR A 40 -1.58 6.47 3.47
N CYS A 41 -2.62 5.66 3.53
CA CYS A 41 -2.88 4.62 2.54
C CYS A 41 -3.02 5.18 1.12
N LYS A 42 -3.59 6.38 0.96
CA LYS A 42 -3.65 7.06 -0.34
C LYS A 42 -2.26 7.32 -0.92
N GLN A 43 -1.34 7.80 -0.08
CA GLN A 43 0.04 8.04 -0.48
C GLN A 43 0.75 6.74 -0.87
N LEU A 44 0.63 5.69 -0.06
CA LEU A 44 1.21 4.37 -0.38
C LEU A 44 0.63 3.78 -1.68
N ALA A 45 -0.68 3.84 -1.86
CA ALA A 45 -1.34 3.31 -3.06
C ALA A 45 -0.94 4.07 -4.34
N GLY A 46 -0.47 5.30 -4.22
CA GLY A 46 -0.01 6.17 -5.31
C GLY A 46 1.50 6.16 -5.55
N THR A 47 2.30 5.40 -4.80
CA THR A 47 3.75 5.30 -5.01
C THR A 47 4.11 4.21 -6.02
N TRP A 48 5.37 4.24 -6.47
CA TRP A 48 5.96 3.14 -7.23
C TRP A 48 5.99 1.85 -6.41
N GLN A 49 5.94 0.69 -7.09
CA GLN A 49 5.98 -0.62 -6.42
C GLN A 49 7.27 -0.81 -5.62
N GLU A 50 8.40 -0.38 -6.16
CA GLU A 50 9.71 -0.47 -5.49
C GLU A 50 9.73 0.33 -4.18
N ASP A 51 9.06 1.46 -4.14
CA ASP A 51 8.95 2.30 -2.94
C ASP A 51 8.03 1.64 -1.89
N ALA A 52 6.96 1.00 -2.33
CA ALA A 52 6.08 0.22 -1.45
C ALA A 52 6.83 -0.99 -0.85
N ASP A 53 7.63 -1.68 -1.66
CA ASP A 53 8.49 -2.79 -1.21
C ASP A 53 9.48 -2.30 -0.16
N PHE A 54 10.16 -1.19 -0.44
CA PHE A 54 11.14 -0.58 0.47
C PHE A 54 10.50 -0.19 1.81
N LEU A 55 9.35 0.47 1.79
CA LEU A 55 8.62 0.87 2.98
C LEU A 55 8.18 -0.34 3.81
N THR A 56 7.71 -1.40 3.17
CA THR A 56 7.28 -2.63 3.85
C THR A 56 8.45 -3.33 4.52
N VAL A 57 9.62 -3.39 3.88
CA VAL A 57 10.85 -3.93 4.48
C VAL A 57 11.28 -3.09 5.67
N TRP A 58 11.22 -1.76 5.58
CA TRP A 58 11.52 -0.86 6.69
C TRP A 58 10.60 -1.12 7.90
N TYR A 59 9.29 -1.20 7.69
CA TYR A 59 8.32 -1.52 8.75
C TYR A 59 8.55 -2.89 9.36
N SER A 60 8.80 -3.89 8.54
CA SER A 60 9.11 -5.24 9.01
C SER A 60 10.36 -5.25 9.88
N GLY A 61 11.40 -4.52 9.49
CA GLY A 61 12.63 -4.38 10.27
C GLY A 61 12.40 -3.68 11.61
N TRP A 62 11.66 -2.58 11.60
CA TRP A 62 11.30 -1.86 12.81
C TRP A 62 10.48 -2.73 13.78
N TYR A 63 9.44 -3.40 13.28
CA TYR A 63 8.57 -4.26 14.09
C TYR A 63 9.32 -5.46 14.69
N ASN A 64 10.15 -6.11 13.89
CA ASN A 64 10.97 -7.23 14.34
C ASN A 64 12.10 -6.78 15.30
N GLY A 65 12.63 -5.57 15.12
CA GLY A 65 13.61 -4.97 16.01
C GLY A 65 13.06 -4.77 17.42
N LEU A 66 11.81 -4.33 17.56
CA LEU A 66 11.14 -4.21 18.87
C LEU A 66 10.97 -5.56 19.59
N ALA A 67 10.93 -6.67 18.85
CA ALA A 67 10.79 -8.03 19.35
C ALA A 67 12.11 -8.81 19.40
N ASP A 68 13.24 -8.15 19.16
CA ASP A 68 14.59 -8.76 19.09
C ASP A 68 14.71 -9.93 18.08
N TYR A 69 13.89 -9.91 17.02
CA TYR A 69 13.97 -10.91 15.95
C TYR A 69 14.98 -10.51 14.88
N SER A 70 15.96 -11.39 14.66
CA SER A 70 16.98 -11.24 13.59
C SER A 70 16.68 -12.05 12.32
N LYS A 71 15.60 -12.80 12.28
CA LYS A 71 15.23 -13.67 11.15
C LYS A 71 13.92 -13.20 10.51
N MET A 72 13.92 -13.12 9.19
CA MET A 72 12.75 -12.79 8.39
C MET A 72 12.33 -13.98 7.52
N LYS A 73 11.03 -14.27 7.48
CA LYS A 73 10.46 -15.18 6.48
C LYS A 73 10.09 -14.36 5.25
N VAL A 74 10.81 -14.56 4.16
CA VAL A 74 10.65 -13.78 2.92
C VAL A 74 9.22 -13.86 2.38
N ASP A 75 8.66 -15.07 2.29
CA ASP A 75 7.29 -15.24 1.77
C ASP A 75 6.24 -14.54 2.62
N ARG A 76 6.44 -14.54 3.94
CA ARG A 76 5.54 -13.83 4.86
C ARG A 76 5.66 -12.31 4.69
N ALA A 77 6.85 -11.79 4.46
CA ALA A 77 7.06 -10.36 4.23
C ALA A 77 6.37 -9.90 2.94
N LYS A 78 6.50 -10.68 1.86
CA LYS A 78 5.82 -10.43 0.59
C LYS A 78 4.29 -10.50 0.71
N GLU A 79 3.78 -11.48 1.45
CA GLU A 79 2.34 -11.60 1.71
C GLU A 79 1.82 -10.41 2.51
N LEU A 80 2.56 -9.96 3.53
CA LEU A 80 2.20 -8.78 4.32
C LEU A 80 2.13 -7.54 3.42
N GLU A 81 3.13 -7.31 2.60
CA GLU A 81 3.15 -6.21 1.64
C GLU A 81 1.91 -6.22 0.75
N HIS A 82 1.64 -7.37 0.11
CA HIS A 82 0.48 -7.53 -0.75
C HIS A 82 -0.82 -7.17 -0.01
N ARG A 83 -1.04 -7.71 1.18
CA ARG A 83 -2.23 -7.44 2.00
C ARG A 83 -2.36 -5.98 2.38
N VAL A 84 -1.26 -5.33 2.75
CA VAL A 84 -1.25 -3.90 3.10
C VAL A 84 -1.61 -3.04 1.89
N ILE A 85 -1.06 -3.32 0.72
CA ILE A 85 -1.38 -2.60 -0.51
C ILE A 85 -2.87 -2.76 -0.87
N VAL A 86 -3.39 -3.99 -0.83
CA VAL A 86 -4.81 -4.27 -1.09
C VAL A 86 -5.71 -3.54 -0.09
N TYR A 87 -5.36 -3.59 1.20
CA TYR A 87 -6.08 -2.86 2.24
C TYR A 87 -6.06 -1.36 2.00
N CYS A 88 -4.90 -0.79 1.72
CA CYS A 88 -4.74 0.64 1.48
C CYS A 88 -5.53 1.13 0.27
N LYS A 89 -5.58 0.35 -0.82
CA LYS A 89 -6.40 0.69 -2.00
C LYS A 89 -7.90 0.76 -1.68
N ALA A 90 -8.36 -0.03 -0.71
CA ALA A 90 -9.75 -0.03 -0.26
C ALA A 90 -10.03 1.00 0.86
N HIS A 91 -9.00 1.54 1.52
CA HIS A 91 -9.11 2.41 2.70
C HIS A 91 -8.15 3.59 2.62
N LEU A 92 -8.30 4.43 1.60
CA LEU A 92 -7.37 5.52 1.27
C LEU A 92 -7.20 6.57 2.39
N ASP A 93 -8.19 6.70 3.27
CA ASP A 93 -8.21 7.61 4.42
C ASP A 93 -7.44 7.11 5.64
N LYS A 94 -7.06 5.83 5.66
CA LYS A 94 -6.33 5.23 6.78
C LYS A 94 -4.83 5.52 6.68
N LYS A 95 -4.15 5.36 7.81
CA LYS A 95 -2.68 5.42 7.85
C LYS A 95 -2.07 4.07 7.49
N VAL A 96 -0.91 4.10 6.86
CA VAL A 96 -0.16 2.87 6.52
C VAL A 96 0.16 2.04 7.77
N ILE A 97 0.54 2.69 8.86
CA ILE A 97 0.84 1.99 10.12
C ILE A 97 -0.38 1.22 10.66
N THR A 98 -1.58 1.78 10.52
CA THR A 98 -2.83 1.09 10.88
C THR A 98 -3.08 -0.12 9.98
N ALA A 99 -2.85 0.02 8.68
CA ALA A 99 -2.96 -1.08 7.73
C ALA A 99 -1.98 -2.21 8.05
N MET A 100 -0.74 -1.87 8.40
CA MET A 100 0.29 -2.83 8.82
C MET A 100 -0.14 -3.59 10.07
N ASP A 101 -0.55 -2.89 11.12
CA ASP A 101 -0.99 -3.51 12.38
C ASP A 101 -2.14 -4.49 12.17
N ILE A 102 -3.17 -4.08 11.44
CA ILE A 102 -4.33 -4.92 11.14
C ILE A 102 -3.90 -6.21 10.41
N ASN A 103 -3.10 -6.08 9.36
CA ASN A 103 -2.68 -7.22 8.55
C ASN A 103 -1.69 -8.14 9.29
N ILE A 104 -0.77 -7.59 10.08
CA ILE A 104 0.13 -8.38 10.93
C ILE A 104 -0.67 -9.21 11.94
N LYS A 105 -1.62 -8.59 12.65
CA LYS A 105 -2.49 -9.28 13.62
C LYS A 105 -3.29 -10.38 12.95
N GLN A 106 -3.86 -10.12 11.79
CA GLN A 106 -4.61 -11.11 11.04
C GLN A 106 -3.74 -12.31 10.60
N MET A 107 -2.56 -12.03 10.04
CA MET A 107 -1.63 -13.09 9.62
C MET A 107 -1.13 -13.92 10.81
N ARG A 108 -0.89 -13.30 11.96
CA ARG A 108 -0.50 -14.00 13.19
C ARG A 108 -1.62 -14.92 13.67
N LYS A 109 -2.85 -14.42 13.67
CA LYS A 109 -4.04 -15.23 14.02
C LYS A 109 -4.18 -16.44 13.11
N GLU A 110 -4.06 -16.24 11.79
CA GLU A 110 -4.12 -17.33 10.81
C GLU A 110 -3.01 -18.37 11.01
N ALA A 111 -1.82 -17.93 11.44
CA ALA A 111 -0.70 -18.81 11.76
C ALA A 111 -0.74 -19.43 13.15
N GLY A 112 -1.79 -19.18 13.95
CA GLY A 112 -1.90 -19.66 15.34
C GLY A 112 -0.89 -19.03 16.29
N ILE A 113 -0.32 -17.88 15.94
CA ILE A 113 0.64 -17.14 16.76
C ILE A 113 -0.13 -16.19 17.67
N LYS A 114 0.12 -16.28 19.00
CA LYS A 114 -0.50 -15.37 19.96
C LYS A 114 -0.16 -13.91 19.64
N VAL A 115 -1.19 -13.09 19.50
CA VAL A 115 -1.02 -11.64 19.35
C VAL A 115 -0.61 -11.09 20.71
N ILE A 116 0.50 -10.37 20.76
CA ILE A 116 0.88 -9.61 21.95
C ILE A 116 0.11 -8.30 21.85
N ASP A 117 -0.88 -8.13 22.71
CA ASP A 117 -1.52 -6.82 22.87
C ASP A 117 -0.49 -5.88 23.52
N GLU A 118 -0.09 -4.88 22.77
CA GLU A 118 0.70 -3.78 23.33
C GLU A 118 -0.18 -3.06 24.36
N LYS A 119 0.33 -2.96 25.59
CA LYS A 119 -0.32 -2.22 26.68
C LYS A 119 -0.17 -0.72 26.45
#